data_c858dbed7a3edf02ee055c31853506dd
#
_entry.id   c858dbed7a3edf02ee055c31853506dd
#
_cell.length_a   1.000
_cell.length_b   1.000
_cell.length_c   1.000
_cell.angle_alpha   90.00
_cell.angle_beta   90.00
_cell.angle_gamma   90.00
#
_symmetry.space_group_name_H-M   'P 1'
#
loop_
_entity.id
_entity.type
_entity.pdbx_description
1 polymer ?
#
loop_
_entity_poly.entity_id
_entity_poly.type
_entity_poly.pdbx_seq_one_letter_code
_entity_poly.pdbx_strand_id
1 'polypeptide(L)'
;MHKTVSALLAVGFWLLSFGCSSSSVRLDGTEEERVYDVLQLNGKWEQIVEKNFHEPTHSLACRKVVRLAQYRLGQAGQDAVFECLSDSHDALSSELAAMMLSDVYIQLGMVTMAQRAAFEAMVKHADVTDCERPLRRLTETALITGQYELALKYIAIVEQHFSSADWVQTMRTLAMHPEQISRHPVFSKLRENYEKTQDQFFM
;
A
#
# COMPACT_ATOMS: atom_id res chain seq x y z
N MET A 1 -2.03 19.52 38.75
CA MET A 1 -1.76 20.20 37.47
C MET A 1 -0.72 19.41 36.72
N HIS A 2 -1.09 18.45 35.89
CA HIS A 2 -0.20 17.79 34.94
C HIS A 2 -0.81 17.95 33.56
N LYS A 3 -0.19 18.80 32.76
CA LYS A 3 -0.49 18.94 31.33
C LYS A 3 0.26 17.84 30.60
N THR A 4 -0.43 16.80 30.20
CA THR A 4 0.08 15.84 29.22
C THR A 4 0.00 16.49 27.85
N VAL A 5 1.17 16.80 27.31
CA VAL A 5 1.34 17.26 25.93
C VAL A 5 1.19 16.05 25.03
N SER A 6 0.04 15.92 24.39
CA SER A 6 -0.17 15.00 23.27
C SER A 6 0.66 15.51 22.09
N ALA A 7 1.79 14.87 21.84
CA ALA A 7 2.56 15.08 20.62
C ALA A 7 1.79 14.44 19.45
N LEU A 8 1.00 15.24 18.76
CA LEU A 8 0.46 14.93 17.43
C LEU A 8 1.63 14.78 16.47
N LEU A 9 2.04 13.53 16.23
CA LEU A 9 2.90 13.17 15.12
C LEU A 9 2.11 13.36 13.82
N ALA A 10 2.15 14.57 13.29
CA ALA A 10 1.82 14.84 11.91
C ALA A 10 2.89 14.15 11.05
N VAL A 11 2.66 12.89 10.69
CA VAL A 11 3.42 12.20 9.65
C VAL A 11 2.99 12.84 8.34
N GLY A 12 3.72 13.86 7.92
CA GLY A 12 3.60 14.44 6.60
C GLY A 12 3.84 13.34 5.56
N PHE A 13 2.77 12.85 5.01
CA PHE A 13 2.81 11.90 3.91
C PHE A 13 3.20 12.68 2.65
N TRP A 14 4.49 12.64 2.34
CA TRP A 14 4.96 13.03 1.02
C TRP A 14 4.45 11.96 0.04
N LEU A 15 3.26 12.20 -0.49
CA LEU A 15 2.86 11.59 -1.74
C LEU A 15 3.88 12.09 -2.78
N LEU A 16 4.79 11.23 -3.18
CA LEU A 16 5.49 11.40 -4.43
C LEU A 16 4.42 11.35 -5.52
N SER A 17 3.88 12.53 -5.84
CA SER A 17 3.04 12.75 -7.01
C SER A 17 3.94 12.60 -8.23
N PHE A 18 4.27 11.37 -8.56
CA PHE A 18 4.80 11.08 -9.88
C PHE A 18 3.65 11.26 -10.87
N GLY A 19 3.71 12.38 -11.57
CA GLY A 19 2.85 12.62 -12.72
C GLY A 19 3.02 11.46 -13.70
N CYS A 20 2.14 10.49 -13.62
CA CYS A 20 2.10 9.36 -14.51
C CYS A 20 1.38 9.78 -15.78
N SER A 21 2.16 10.20 -16.78
CA SER A 21 1.71 10.23 -18.18
C SER A 21 2.24 8.96 -18.84
N SER A 22 1.61 7.85 -18.58
CA SER A 22 1.78 6.63 -19.35
C SER A 22 0.48 5.88 -19.37
N SER A 23 0.19 5.22 -20.47
CA SER A 23 -0.93 4.30 -20.64
C SER A 23 -0.81 3.17 -19.61
N SER A 24 -1.17 3.47 -18.35
CA SER A 24 -1.21 2.47 -17.30
C SER A 24 -2.28 1.46 -17.67
N VAL A 25 -1.89 0.24 -17.94
CA VAL A 25 -2.81 -0.88 -18.03
C VAL A 25 -3.64 -0.90 -16.77
N ARG A 26 -4.94 -0.85 -16.96
CA ARG A 26 -5.90 -0.65 -15.88
C ARG A 26 -6.13 -1.99 -15.19
N LEU A 27 -5.80 -2.10 -13.91
CA LEU A 27 -6.12 -3.29 -13.11
C LEU A 27 -7.63 -3.59 -13.19
N ASP A 28 -7.99 -4.87 -13.31
CA ASP A 28 -9.38 -5.29 -13.37
C ASP A 28 -10.05 -5.14 -12.00
N GLY A 29 -11.27 -4.60 -12.00
CA GLY A 29 -12.05 -4.32 -10.81
C GLY A 29 -13.37 -3.62 -11.13
N THR A 30 -14.24 -3.54 -10.13
CA THR A 30 -15.54 -2.87 -10.25
C THR A 30 -15.40 -1.34 -10.35
N GLU A 31 -16.43 -0.67 -10.84
CA GLU A 31 -16.43 0.81 -10.89
C GLU A 31 -16.41 1.40 -9.47
N GLU A 32 -17.06 0.77 -8.51
CA GLU A 32 -17.01 1.17 -7.12
C GLU A 32 -15.55 1.12 -6.58
N GLU A 33 -14.83 0.03 -6.81
CA GLU A 33 -13.43 -0.13 -6.42
C GLU A 33 -12.54 0.94 -7.06
N ARG A 34 -12.77 1.28 -8.33
CA ARG A 34 -12.01 2.33 -9.04
C ARG A 34 -12.14 3.69 -8.37
N VAL A 35 -13.38 4.05 -7.98
CA VAL A 35 -13.64 5.33 -7.30
C VAL A 35 -12.92 5.38 -5.95
N TYR A 36 -13.05 4.32 -5.14
CA TYR A 36 -12.41 4.26 -3.83
C TYR A 36 -10.88 4.21 -3.94
N ASP A 37 -10.33 3.50 -4.94
CA ASP A 37 -8.90 3.47 -5.21
C ASP A 37 -8.34 4.85 -5.52
N VAL A 38 -8.98 5.60 -6.42
CA VAL A 38 -8.57 6.97 -6.76
C VAL A 38 -8.60 7.88 -5.52
N LEU A 39 -9.64 7.78 -4.70
CA LEU A 39 -9.74 8.57 -3.47
C LEU A 39 -8.65 8.18 -2.46
N GLN A 40 -8.38 6.89 -2.30
CA GLN A 40 -7.33 6.35 -1.41
C GLN A 40 -5.94 6.83 -1.85
N LEU A 41 -5.60 6.69 -3.13
CA LEU A 41 -4.32 7.11 -3.70
C LEU A 41 -4.07 8.63 -3.54
N ASN A 42 -5.14 9.42 -3.57
CA ASN A 42 -5.06 10.87 -3.37
C ASN A 42 -5.23 11.30 -1.91
N GLY A 43 -5.32 10.37 -0.97
CA GLY A 43 -5.49 10.65 0.47
C GLY A 43 -6.77 11.43 0.81
N LYS A 44 -7.84 11.25 0.02
CA LYS A 44 -9.12 11.96 0.19
C LYS A 44 -10.01 11.28 1.23
N TRP A 45 -9.49 11.20 2.47
CA TRP A 45 -10.09 10.42 3.54
C TRP A 45 -11.50 10.88 3.91
N GLU A 46 -11.74 12.20 3.98
CA GLU A 46 -13.06 12.78 4.25
C GLU A 46 -14.07 12.38 3.17
N GLN A 47 -13.66 12.45 1.89
CA GLN A 47 -14.52 12.11 0.76
C GLN A 47 -14.86 10.61 0.73
N ILE A 48 -13.95 9.74 1.18
CA ILE A 48 -14.18 8.30 1.32
C ILE A 48 -15.29 8.05 2.35
N VAL A 49 -15.19 8.69 3.52
CA VAL A 49 -16.18 8.51 4.60
C VAL A 49 -17.53 9.10 4.20
N GLU A 50 -17.54 10.30 3.62
CA GLU A 50 -18.75 10.97 3.14
C GLU A 50 -19.47 10.16 2.06
N LYS A 51 -18.72 9.67 1.06
CA LYS A 51 -19.28 8.80 0.02
C LYS A 51 -19.93 7.55 0.61
N ASN A 52 -19.25 6.86 1.51
CA ASN A 52 -19.80 5.67 2.16
C ASN A 52 -21.01 5.97 3.06
N PHE A 53 -21.10 7.18 3.63
CA PHE A 53 -22.25 7.59 4.43
C PHE A 53 -23.51 7.75 3.55
N HIS A 54 -23.38 8.33 2.37
CA HIS A 54 -24.49 8.53 1.44
C HIS A 54 -24.82 7.26 0.66
N GLU A 55 -23.82 6.47 0.32
CA GLU A 55 -23.93 5.27 -0.50
C GLU A 55 -23.01 4.18 0.11
N PRO A 56 -23.56 3.34 1.02
CA PRO A 56 -22.75 2.30 1.67
C PRO A 56 -22.18 1.31 0.66
N THR A 57 -20.88 1.08 0.76
CA THR A 57 -20.17 0.20 -0.16
C THR A 57 -20.52 -1.27 0.02
N HIS A 58 -20.62 -2.01 -1.08
CA HIS A 58 -20.81 -3.46 -1.13
C HIS A 58 -19.49 -4.23 -1.22
N SER A 59 -18.45 -3.63 -1.80
CA SER A 59 -17.12 -4.25 -1.91
C SER A 59 -16.43 -4.37 -0.55
N LEU A 60 -15.93 -5.58 -0.25
CA LEU A 60 -15.13 -5.83 0.96
C LEU A 60 -13.85 -5.01 0.99
N ALA A 61 -13.19 -4.85 -0.16
CA ALA A 61 -12.00 -4.02 -0.27
C ALA A 61 -12.31 -2.55 0.06
N CYS A 62 -13.40 -2.01 -0.51
CA CYS A 62 -13.84 -0.64 -0.23
C CYS A 62 -14.18 -0.43 1.23
N ARG A 63 -14.83 -1.40 1.91
CA ARG A 63 -15.10 -1.33 3.36
C ARG A 63 -13.81 -1.19 4.18
N LYS A 64 -12.74 -1.89 3.80
CA LYS A 64 -11.45 -1.78 4.48
C LYS A 64 -10.80 -0.41 4.24
N VAL A 65 -10.92 0.14 3.04
CA VAL A 65 -10.50 1.51 2.73
C VAL A 65 -11.28 2.54 3.55
N VAL A 66 -12.60 2.38 3.67
CA VAL A 66 -13.43 3.24 4.52
C VAL A 66 -12.98 3.16 5.98
N ARG A 67 -12.71 1.97 6.49
CA ARG A 67 -12.23 1.80 7.86
C ARG A 67 -10.87 2.44 8.10
N LEU A 68 -9.95 2.32 7.13
CA LEU A 68 -8.68 3.04 7.17
C LEU A 68 -8.89 4.56 7.17
N ALA A 69 -9.81 5.08 6.33
CA ALA A 69 -10.13 6.50 6.30
C ALA A 69 -10.66 7.00 7.64
N GLN A 70 -11.59 6.28 8.26
CA GLN A 70 -12.09 6.59 9.60
C GLN A 70 -10.98 6.61 10.66
N TYR A 71 -10.06 5.65 10.59
CA TYR A 71 -8.89 5.62 11.48
C TYR A 71 -7.99 6.85 11.27
N ARG A 72 -7.71 7.20 10.01
CA ARG A 72 -6.90 8.39 9.66
C ARG A 72 -7.50 9.70 10.14
N LEU A 73 -8.82 9.77 10.18
CA LEU A 73 -9.58 10.91 10.68
C LEU A 73 -9.83 10.88 12.22
N GLY A 74 -9.32 9.86 12.91
CA GLY A 74 -9.55 9.70 14.36
C GLY A 74 -10.98 9.31 14.75
N GLN A 75 -11.77 8.84 13.78
CA GLN A 75 -13.18 8.42 13.99
C GLN A 75 -13.28 6.93 14.39
N ALA A 76 -12.23 6.14 14.22
CA ALA A 76 -12.15 4.74 14.61
C ALA A 76 -10.81 4.45 15.31
N GLY A 77 -10.83 3.55 16.29
CA GLY A 77 -9.63 3.06 16.95
C GLY A 77 -8.89 2.02 16.11
N GLN A 78 -7.65 1.73 16.46
CA GLN A 78 -6.82 0.74 15.79
C GLN A 78 -7.45 -0.66 15.82
N ASP A 79 -8.04 -1.07 16.93
CA ASP A 79 -8.68 -2.37 17.09
C ASP A 79 -9.80 -2.60 16.07
N ALA A 80 -10.62 -1.56 15.82
CA ALA A 80 -11.68 -1.62 14.82
C ALA A 80 -11.17 -1.79 13.39
N VAL A 81 -9.95 -1.30 13.10
CA VAL A 81 -9.29 -1.53 11.81
C VAL A 81 -8.84 -2.98 11.70
N PHE A 82 -8.17 -3.51 12.72
CA PHE A 82 -7.69 -4.89 12.72
C PHE A 82 -8.83 -5.91 12.67
N GLU A 83 -9.92 -5.67 13.41
CA GLU A 83 -11.12 -6.50 13.33
C GLU A 83 -11.69 -6.54 11.90
N CYS A 84 -11.78 -5.39 11.23
CA CYS A 84 -12.21 -5.32 9.83
C CYS A 84 -11.27 -6.06 8.88
N LEU A 85 -9.96 -6.15 9.19
CA LEU A 85 -8.96 -6.81 8.35
C LEU A 85 -8.95 -8.34 8.52
N SER A 86 -9.40 -8.87 9.65
CA SER A 86 -9.41 -10.31 9.93
C SER A 86 -10.32 -11.10 8.98
N ASP A 87 -11.33 -10.44 8.39
CA ASP A 87 -12.28 -11.02 7.46
C ASP A 87 -11.81 -10.84 6.01
N SER A 88 -10.71 -11.50 5.63
CA SER A 88 -9.96 -11.11 4.43
C SER A 88 -10.11 -12.02 3.20
N HIS A 89 -10.70 -13.22 3.31
CA HIS A 89 -10.67 -14.20 2.21
C HIS A 89 -11.36 -13.73 0.92
N ASP A 90 -12.48 -13.03 1.03
CA ASP A 90 -13.22 -12.56 -0.16
C ASP A 90 -12.83 -11.15 -0.62
N ALA A 91 -11.94 -10.49 0.14
CA ALA A 91 -11.55 -9.11 -0.17
C ALA A 91 -10.52 -9.01 -1.31
N LEU A 92 -9.91 -10.13 -1.72
CA LEU A 92 -8.99 -10.23 -2.86
C LEU A 92 -9.71 -10.66 -4.14
N SER A 93 -10.96 -10.23 -4.35
CA SER A 93 -11.85 -10.71 -5.43
C SER A 93 -11.37 -10.30 -6.82
N SER A 94 -10.76 -9.12 -6.96
CA SER A 94 -10.23 -8.58 -8.22
C SER A 94 -8.76 -8.17 -8.07
N GLU A 95 -8.11 -7.88 -9.20
CA GLU A 95 -6.74 -7.33 -9.20
C GLU A 95 -6.69 -6.01 -8.44
N LEU A 96 -7.64 -5.13 -8.73
CA LEU A 96 -7.72 -3.81 -8.12
C LEU A 96 -8.02 -3.91 -6.62
N ALA A 97 -8.96 -4.77 -6.22
CA ALA A 97 -9.26 -5.03 -4.82
C ALA A 97 -8.01 -5.50 -4.05
N ALA A 98 -7.26 -6.45 -4.62
CA ALA A 98 -6.02 -6.92 -4.02
C ALA A 98 -4.98 -5.80 -3.88
N MET A 99 -4.86 -4.92 -4.89
CA MET A 99 -3.92 -3.80 -4.83
C MET A 99 -4.36 -2.72 -3.84
N MET A 100 -5.66 -2.40 -3.76
CA MET A 100 -6.22 -1.50 -2.75
C MET A 100 -5.92 -1.99 -1.33
N LEU A 101 -6.04 -3.31 -1.11
CA LEU A 101 -5.69 -3.92 0.18
C LEU A 101 -4.19 -3.86 0.47
N SER A 102 -3.34 -4.06 -0.52
CA SER A 102 -1.90 -3.87 -0.36
C SER A 102 -1.59 -2.46 0.14
N ASP A 103 -2.29 -1.45 -0.38
CA ASP A 103 -2.14 -0.06 0.06
C ASP A 103 -2.69 0.18 1.48
N VAL A 104 -3.77 -0.48 1.87
CA VAL A 104 -4.26 -0.45 3.26
C VAL A 104 -3.22 -1.05 4.21
N TYR A 105 -2.71 -2.24 3.89
CA TYR A 105 -1.75 -2.94 4.73
C TYR A 105 -0.45 -2.17 4.90
N ILE A 106 0.12 -1.62 3.82
CA ILE A 106 1.37 -0.87 3.93
C ILE A 106 1.21 0.41 4.76
N GLN A 107 0.04 1.07 4.68
CA GLN A 107 -0.26 2.24 5.50
C GLN A 107 -0.44 1.92 6.99
N LEU A 108 -0.75 0.69 7.33
CA LEU A 108 -0.81 0.18 8.69
C LEU A 108 0.52 -0.43 9.17
N GLY A 109 1.55 -0.45 8.31
CA GLY A 109 2.85 -1.03 8.62
C GLY A 109 2.92 -2.56 8.50
N MET A 110 1.90 -3.20 7.92
CA MET A 110 1.77 -4.65 7.76
C MET A 110 2.44 -5.08 6.44
N VAL A 111 3.77 -5.12 6.44
CA VAL A 111 4.59 -5.24 5.22
C VAL A 111 4.38 -6.58 4.51
N THR A 112 4.35 -7.69 5.24
CA THR A 112 4.16 -9.04 4.66
C THR A 112 2.76 -9.20 4.05
N MET A 113 1.74 -8.66 4.71
CA MET A 113 0.38 -8.68 4.19
C MET A 113 0.24 -7.82 2.93
N ALA A 114 0.91 -6.65 2.91
CA ALA A 114 0.97 -5.80 1.72
C ALA A 114 1.68 -6.50 0.56
N GLN A 115 2.78 -7.22 0.82
CA GLN A 115 3.50 -8.01 -0.18
C GLN A 115 2.61 -9.11 -0.75
N ARG A 116 1.93 -9.88 0.12
CA ARG A 116 1.02 -10.94 -0.30
C ARG A 116 -0.11 -10.41 -1.17
N ALA A 117 -0.77 -9.34 -0.77
CA ALA A 117 -1.86 -8.75 -1.53
C ALA A 117 -1.40 -8.21 -2.91
N ALA A 118 -0.21 -7.59 -2.97
CA ALA A 118 0.37 -7.17 -4.25
C ALA A 118 0.73 -8.35 -5.15
N PHE A 119 1.20 -9.46 -4.58
CA PHE A 119 1.48 -10.69 -5.32
C PHE A 119 0.19 -11.30 -5.88
N GLU A 120 -0.90 -11.33 -5.10
CA GLU A 120 -2.22 -11.77 -5.56
C GLU A 120 -2.74 -10.90 -6.72
N ALA A 121 -2.56 -9.57 -6.64
CA ALA A 121 -2.91 -8.67 -7.74
C ALA A 121 -2.11 -9.01 -9.01
N MET A 122 -0.81 -9.24 -8.88
CA MET A 122 0.07 -9.60 -10.01
C MET A 122 -0.31 -10.95 -10.64
N VAL A 123 -0.63 -11.96 -9.83
CA VAL A 123 -0.96 -13.31 -10.32
C VAL A 123 -2.33 -13.35 -11.01
N LYS A 124 -3.25 -12.50 -10.61
CA LYS A 124 -4.58 -12.38 -11.27
C LYS A 124 -4.49 -11.71 -12.64
N HIS A 125 -3.47 -10.91 -12.87
CA HIS A 125 -3.27 -10.24 -14.15
C HIS A 125 -2.81 -11.23 -15.21
N ALA A 126 -3.32 -11.06 -16.44
CA ALA A 126 -3.03 -11.98 -17.55
C ALA A 126 -1.57 -11.90 -18.02
N ASP A 127 -0.95 -10.72 -17.91
CA ASP A 127 0.43 -10.49 -18.32
C ASP A 127 1.20 -9.71 -17.25
N VAL A 128 2.19 -10.36 -16.67
CA VAL A 128 3.09 -9.77 -15.65
C VAL A 128 3.78 -8.49 -16.16
N THR A 129 4.00 -8.38 -17.46
CA THR A 129 4.67 -7.21 -18.04
C THR A 129 3.81 -5.94 -18.01
N ASP A 130 2.53 -6.06 -17.71
CA ASP A 130 1.59 -4.93 -17.60
C ASP A 130 1.28 -4.54 -16.14
N CYS A 131 1.92 -5.21 -15.17
CA CYS A 131 1.66 -5.09 -13.73
C CYS A 131 2.55 -4.06 -13.02
N GLU A 132 2.70 -2.84 -13.52
CA GLU A 132 3.63 -1.84 -12.94
C GLU A 132 3.38 -1.60 -11.44
N ARG A 133 2.15 -1.31 -11.03
CA ARG A 133 1.80 -0.97 -9.64
C ARG A 133 2.05 -2.13 -8.66
N PRO A 134 1.61 -3.37 -8.94
CA PRO A 134 1.99 -4.53 -8.14
C PRO A 134 3.50 -4.75 -8.06
N LEU A 135 4.23 -4.69 -9.19
CA LEU A 135 5.68 -4.88 -9.24
C LEU A 135 6.43 -3.83 -8.41
N ARG A 136 5.99 -2.57 -8.44
CA ARG A 136 6.54 -1.52 -7.59
C ARG A 136 6.33 -1.84 -6.10
N ARG A 137 5.12 -2.23 -5.70
CA ARG A 137 4.82 -2.62 -4.32
C ARG A 137 5.65 -3.83 -3.87
N LEU A 138 5.80 -4.84 -4.71
CA LEU A 138 6.64 -6.02 -4.45
C LEU A 138 8.11 -5.63 -4.29
N THR A 139 8.60 -4.69 -5.09
CA THR A 139 9.95 -4.14 -4.93
C THR A 139 10.12 -3.43 -3.57
N GLU A 140 9.20 -2.52 -3.23
CA GLU A 140 9.23 -1.77 -1.97
C GLU A 140 9.22 -2.70 -0.76
N THR A 141 8.31 -3.66 -0.75
CA THR A 141 8.20 -4.63 0.35
C THR A 141 9.42 -5.55 0.44
N ALA A 142 9.98 -5.99 -0.69
CA ALA A 142 11.21 -6.76 -0.72
C ALA A 142 12.41 -5.97 -0.18
N LEU A 143 12.52 -4.67 -0.49
CA LEU A 143 13.54 -3.79 0.10
C LEU A 143 13.39 -3.67 1.61
N ILE A 144 12.16 -3.47 2.09
CA ILE A 144 11.85 -3.32 3.52
C ILE A 144 12.18 -4.61 4.29
N THR A 145 11.85 -5.77 3.73
CA THR A 145 12.08 -7.09 4.36
C THR A 145 13.50 -7.65 4.17
N GLY A 146 14.40 -6.92 3.48
CA GLY A 146 15.77 -7.33 3.25
C GLY A 146 15.98 -8.32 2.11
N GLN A 147 14.98 -8.53 1.26
CA GLN A 147 15.03 -9.44 0.10
C GLN A 147 15.60 -8.70 -1.14
N TYR A 148 16.83 -8.19 -1.05
CA TYR A 148 17.41 -7.29 -2.04
C TYR A 148 17.56 -7.90 -3.43
N GLU A 149 17.97 -9.18 -3.51
CA GLU A 149 18.08 -9.88 -4.79
C GLU A 149 16.71 -10.04 -5.47
N LEU A 150 15.66 -10.27 -4.71
CA LEU A 150 14.30 -10.32 -5.22
C LEU A 150 13.84 -8.94 -5.69
N ALA A 151 14.13 -7.89 -4.93
CA ALA A 151 13.86 -6.51 -5.33
C ALA A 151 14.52 -6.17 -6.67
N LEU A 152 15.80 -6.54 -6.88
CA LEU A 152 16.50 -6.33 -8.15
C LEU A 152 15.84 -7.03 -9.33
N LYS A 153 15.26 -8.22 -9.14
CA LYS A 153 14.50 -8.92 -10.19
C LYS A 153 13.23 -8.16 -10.58
N TYR A 154 12.45 -7.67 -9.61
CA TYR A 154 11.27 -6.86 -9.89
C TYR A 154 11.65 -5.52 -10.56
N ILE A 155 12.71 -4.87 -10.11
CA ILE A 155 13.24 -3.64 -10.72
C ILE A 155 13.59 -3.87 -12.18
N ALA A 156 14.23 -4.99 -12.52
CA ALA A 156 14.59 -5.31 -13.90
C ALA A 156 13.35 -5.45 -14.80
N ILE A 157 12.26 -6.03 -14.29
CA ILE A 157 11.01 -6.13 -15.04
C ILE A 157 10.40 -4.73 -15.25
N VAL A 158 10.35 -3.89 -14.20
CA VAL A 158 9.84 -2.53 -14.31
C VAL A 158 10.65 -1.70 -15.30
N GLU A 159 11.99 -1.79 -15.26
CA GLU A 159 12.88 -1.08 -16.19
C GLU A 159 12.66 -1.48 -17.64
N GLN A 160 12.41 -2.76 -17.89
CA GLN A 160 12.26 -3.29 -19.24
C GLN A 160 10.93 -2.89 -19.88
N HIS A 161 9.86 -2.78 -19.08
CA HIS A 161 8.50 -2.65 -19.59
C HIS A 161 7.85 -1.28 -19.33
N PHE A 162 8.40 -0.46 -18.43
CA PHE A 162 7.77 0.80 -18.02
C PHE A 162 8.75 1.98 -18.05
N SER A 163 8.23 3.16 -18.39
CA SER A 163 9.02 4.40 -18.48
C SER A 163 9.20 5.05 -17.10
N SER A 164 9.85 4.36 -16.19
CA SER A 164 9.96 4.75 -14.76
C SER A 164 11.41 4.94 -14.32
N ALA A 165 12.25 5.58 -15.16
CA ALA A 165 13.71 5.64 -14.97
C ALA A 165 14.14 6.17 -13.59
N ASP A 166 13.55 7.26 -13.10
CA ASP A 166 13.91 7.86 -11.80
C ASP A 166 13.57 6.91 -10.63
N TRP A 167 12.40 6.27 -10.70
CA TRP A 167 12.01 5.30 -9.68
C TRP A 167 12.93 4.08 -9.70
N VAL A 168 13.21 3.53 -10.88
CA VAL A 168 14.13 2.39 -11.07
C VAL A 168 15.50 2.71 -10.49
N GLN A 169 16.06 3.86 -10.81
CA GLN A 169 17.38 4.29 -10.30
C GLN A 169 17.38 4.39 -8.77
N THR A 170 16.33 4.97 -8.19
CA THR A 170 16.18 5.11 -6.73
C THR A 170 16.11 3.74 -6.06
N MET A 171 15.22 2.86 -6.53
CA MET A 171 15.03 1.54 -5.93
C MET A 171 16.26 0.65 -6.10
N ARG A 172 16.93 0.73 -7.25
CA ARG A 172 18.19 0.01 -7.48
C ARG A 172 19.30 0.47 -6.53
N THR A 173 19.41 1.77 -6.31
CA THR A 173 20.38 2.31 -5.35
C THR A 173 20.11 1.78 -3.95
N LEU A 174 18.86 1.74 -3.50
CA LEU A 174 18.49 1.18 -2.20
C LEU A 174 18.73 -0.33 -2.10
N ALA A 175 18.55 -1.08 -3.20
CA ALA A 175 18.83 -2.51 -3.23
C ALA A 175 20.34 -2.82 -3.15
N MET A 176 21.16 -2.01 -3.81
CA MET A 176 22.61 -2.18 -3.84
C MET A 176 23.30 -1.59 -2.60
N HIS A 177 22.66 -0.64 -1.93
CA HIS A 177 23.17 0.04 -0.74
C HIS A 177 22.14 -0.01 0.40
N PRO A 178 21.91 -1.19 1.02
CA PRO A 178 20.86 -1.40 2.02
C PRO A 178 20.96 -0.50 3.24
N GLU A 179 22.15 -0.01 3.57
CA GLU A 179 22.39 0.95 4.64
C GLU A 179 21.66 2.29 4.44
N GLN A 180 21.33 2.63 3.19
CA GLN A 180 20.58 3.85 2.88
C GLN A 180 19.08 3.73 3.21
N ILE A 181 18.56 2.51 3.35
CA ILE A 181 17.14 2.29 3.70
C ILE A 181 16.84 2.87 5.09
N SER A 182 17.79 2.81 6.03
CA SER A 182 17.66 3.42 7.35
C SER A 182 17.49 4.94 7.32
N ARG A 183 17.89 5.59 6.23
CA ARG A 183 17.75 7.03 6.00
C ARG A 183 16.53 7.39 5.16
N HIS A 184 15.88 6.39 4.54
CA HIS A 184 14.69 6.63 3.73
C HIS A 184 13.49 6.95 4.63
N PRO A 185 12.78 8.08 4.43
CA PRO A 185 11.80 8.59 5.40
C PRO A 185 10.63 7.66 5.67
N VAL A 186 10.26 6.83 4.69
CA VAL A 186 9.15 5.86 4.79
C VAL A 186 9.67 4.46 5.12
N PHE A 187 10.65 3.97 4.36
CA PHE A 187 11.11 2.58 4.47
C PHE A 187 11.81 2.30 5.81
N SER A 188 12.50 3.29 6.40
CA SER A 188 13.11 3.12 7.72
C SER A 188 12.08 2.77 8.80
N LYS A 189 10.95 3.48 8.82
CA LYS A 189 9.87 3.25 9.78
C LYS A 189 9.16 1.92 9.55
N LEU A 190 8.90 1.59 8.27
CA LEU A 190 8.26 0.31 7.92
C LEU A 190 9.16 -0.88 8.27
N ARG A 191 10.48 -0.75 8.04
CA ARG A 191 11.46 -1.77 8.44
C ARG A 191 11.52 -1.93 9.96
N GLU A 192 11.60 -0.84 10.71
CA GLU A 192 11.59 -0.88 12.17
C GLU A 192 10.34 -1.59 12.71
N ASN A 193 9.17 -1.30 12.14
CA ASN A 193 7.93 -1.99 12.52
C ASN A 193 7.98 -3.47 12.14
N TYR A 194 8.42 -3.81 10.93
CA TYR A 194 8.56 -5.18 10.47
C TYR A 194 9.51 -5.99 11.36
N GLU A 195 10.68 -5.44 11.72
CA GLU A 195 11.65 -6.10 12.60
C GLU A 195 11.11 -6.35 14.02
N LYS A 196 10.25 -5.45 14.52
CA LYS A 196 9.62 -5.59 15.84
C LYS A 196 8.49 -6.60 15.87
N THR A 197 7.68 -6.64 14.83
CA THR A 197 6.42 -7.40 14.81
C THR A 197 6.52 -8.65 13.95
N GLN A 198 7.38 -8.66 12.93
CA GLN A 198 7.44 -9.65 11.85
C GLN A 198 6.03 -9.97 11.30
N ASP A 199 5.12 -8.99 11.39
CA ASP A 199 3.69 -9.13 11.06
C ASP A 199 2.99 -10.28 11.80
N GLN A 200 3.40 -10.58 13.04
CA GLN A 200 2.90 -11.72 13.85
C GLN A 200 1.40 -11.66 14.18
N PHE A 201 0.72 -10.60 13.78
CA PHE A 201 -0.70 -10.41 14.07
C PHE A 201 -1.64 -11.39 13.34
N PHE A 202 -1.14 -12.27 12.48
CA PHE A 202 -1.93 -13.16 11.63
C PHE A 202 -1.40 -14.60 11.54
N MET A 203 -0.71 -15.07 12.58
CA MET A 203 -0.46 -16.52 12.73
C MET A 203 -1.50 -17.20 13.59
#